data_ae5212e40f178d87b99eafc96332a74b
#
_entry.id   ae5212e40f178d87b99eafc96332a74b
#
_cell.length_a   1.000
_cell.length_b   1.000
_cell.length_c   1.000
_cell.angle_alpha   90.00
_cell.angle_beta   90.00
_cell.angle_gamma   90.00
#
_symmetry.space_group_name_H-M   'P 1'
#
loop_
_entity.id
_entity.type
_entity.pdbx_description
1 polymer ?
#
loop_
_entity_poly.entity_id
_entity_poly.type
_entity_poly.pdbx_seq_one_letter_code
_entity_poly.pdbx_strand_id
1 'polypeptide(L)'
;MLERYFLKPTTLDRIRACWIADAIEKYVVWLTANRFATSTVTRRVPVLVHFADFAQSRGAKCLADLPCHARPFAQTWLDDRGAHCAGKRERNRFFDTQRNVVEQMLEITVPQYAATNARRDRPEPFIEQAPGFFGYLREERGLKDA
;
A
#
# COMPACT_ATOMS: atom_id res chain seq x y z
N MET A 1 5.58 11.37 13.75
CA MET A 1 6.05 9.99 13.59
C MET A 1 6.95 9.78 12.37
N LEU A 2 6.78 10.53 11.31
CA LEU A 2 7.59 10.47 10.08
C LEU A 2 9.09 10.71 10.32
N GLU A 3 9.45 11.54 11.30
CA GLU A 3 10.84 11.88 11.67
C GLU A 3 11.67 10.65 12.07
N ARG A 4 11.01 9.60 12.55
CA ARG A 4 11.67 8.33 12.91
C ARG A 4 12.22 7.59 11.68
N TYR A 5 11.60 7.81 10.51
CA TYR A 5 11.89 7.07 9.28
C TYR A 5 12.65 7.90 8.24
N PHE A 6 12.48 9.21 8.25
CA PHE A 6 13.06 10.13 7.26
C PHE A 6 13.97 11.15 7.95
N LEU A 7 15.27 10.98 7.75
CA LEU A 7 16.28 11.85 8.35
C LEU A 7 16.54 13.14 7.56
N LYS A 8 16.17 13.15 6.26
CA LYS A 8 16.39 14.34 5.41
C LYS A 8 15.23 15.32 5.57
N PRO A 9 15.48 16.57 6.03
CA PRO A 9 14.45 17.59 6.20
C PRO A 9 13.63 17.83 4.92
N THR A 10 14.29 17.91 3.77
CA THR A 10 13.66 18.12 2.46
C THR A 10 12.62 17.02 2.11
N THR A 11 12.87 15.79 2.53
CA THR A 11 11.93 14.68 2.32
C THR A 11 10.72 14.83 3.24
N LEU A 12 10.95 15.18 4.50
CA LEU A 12 9.88 15.46 5.46
C LEU A 12 9.00 16.63 5.02
N ASP A 13 9.61 17.72 4.58
CA ASP A 13 8.90 18.91 4.11
C ASP A 13 8.02 18.57 2.89
N ARG A 14 8.53 17.77 1.95
CA ARG A 14 7.76 17.29 0.80
C ARG A 14 6.57 16.44 1.21
N ILE A 15 6.74 15.54 2.18
CA ILE A 15 5.65 14.69 2.68
C ILE A 15 4.61 15.56 3.38
N ARG A 16 5.02 16.50 4.21
CA ARG A 16 4.14 17.43 4.95
C ARG A 16 3.41 18.41 4.03
N ALA A 17 4.04 18.83 2.96
CA ALA A 17 3.44 19.71 1.96
C ALA A 17 2.42 18.97 1.05
N CYS A 18 2.40 17.63 1.09
CA CYS A 18 1.47 16.82 0.32
C CYS A 18 0.03 17.03 0.84
N TRP A 19 -0.92 17.24 -0.06
CA TRP A 19 -2.31 17.47 0.31
C TRP A 19 -3.01 16.28 1.02
N ILE A 20 -2.44 15.07 0.93
CA ILE A 20 -2.87 13.89 1.69
C ILE A 20 -1.92 13.54 2.84
N ALA A 21 -1.15 14.51 3.35
CA ALA A 21 -0.15 14.27 4.41
C ALA A 21 -0.74 13.56 5.63
N ASP A 22 -1.93 13.97 6.07
CA ASP A 22 -2.63 13.35 7.21
C ASP A 22 -2.97 11.87 6.96
N ALA A 23 -3.35 11.53 5.73
CA ALA A 23 -3.63 10.15 5.34
C ALA A 23 -2.34 9.32 5.34
N ILE A 24 -1.23 9.88 4.83
CA ILE A 24 0.09 9.24 4.86
C ILE A 24 0.53 9.02 6.30
N GLU A 25 0.35 9.99 7.19
CA GLU A 25 0.75 9.85 8.60
C GLU A 25 -0.07 8.77 9.31
N LYS A 26 -1.40 8.72 9.12
CA LYS A 26 -2.26 7.64 9.63
C LYS A 26 -1.78 6.27 9.14
N TYR A 27 -1.41 6.17 7.87
CA TYR A 27 -0.88 4.94 7.29
C TYR A 27 0.46 4.52 7.93
N VAL A 28 1.37 5.48 8.16
CA VAL A 28 2.65 5.21 8.84
C VAL A 28 2.45 4.77 10.29
N VAL A 29 1.51 5.38 11.00
CA VAL A 29 1.10 4.95 12.36
C VAL A 29 0.63 3.49 12.33
N TRP A 30 -0.24 3.15 11.38
CA TRP A 30 -0.75 1.80 11.21
C TRP A 30 0.37 0.80 10.88
N LEU A 31 1.27 1.12 9.94
CA LEU A 31 2.43 0.28 9.62
C LEU A 31 3.30 0.02 10.85
N THR A 32 3.52 1.06 11.66
CA THR A 32 4.34 0.96 12.89
C THR A 32 3.66 0.09 13.93
N ALA A 33 2.35 0.27 14.14
CA ALA A 33 1.57 -0.54 15.08
C ALA A 33 1.55 -2.03 14.67
N ASN A 34 1.55 -2.32 13.37
CA ASN A 34 1.62 -3.67 12.83
C ASN A 34 3.05 -4.19 12.65
N ARG A 35 4.05 -3.52 13.24
CA ARG A 35 5.46 -3.93 13.27
C ARG A 35 6.11 -4.14 11.91
N PHE A 36 5.69 -3.38 10.91
CA PHE A 36 6.37 -3.40 9.60
C PHE A 36 7.80 -2.87 9.72
N ALA A 37 8.72 -3.46 8.95
CA ALA A 37 10.12 -3.03 8.93
C ALA A 37 10.26 -1.57 8.47
N THR A 38 11.26 -0.86 9.01
CA THR A 38 11.60 0.52 8.64
C THR A 38 11.77 0.67 7.12
N SER A 39 12.44 -0.30 6.47
CA SER A 39 12.62 -0.32 5.02
C SER A 39 11.31 -0.38 4.23
N THR A 40 10.26 -0.97 4.81
CA THR A 40 8.92 -0.98 4.20
C THR A 40 8.31 0.42 4.23
N VAL A 41 8.39 1.12 5.36
CA VAL A 41 7.87 2.48 5.50
C VAL A 41 8.59 3.44 4.56
N THR A 42 9.93 3.43 4.57
CA THR A 42 10.74 4.33 3.75
C THR A 42 10.56 4.11 2.25
N ARG A 43 10.19 2.91 1.82
CA ARG A 43 9.92 2.59 0.42
C ARG A 43 8.49 2.93 -0.01
N ARG A 44 7.50 2.76 0.88
CA ARG A 44 6.08 2.96 0.56
C ARG A 44 5.65 4.43 0.57
N VAL A 45 6.15 5.21 1.52
CA VAL A 45 5.73 6.62 1.67
C VAL A 45 6.03 7.47 0.43
N PRO A 46 7.21 7.40 -0.21
CA PRO A 46 7.45 8.13 -1.46
C PRO A 46 6.48 7.77 -2.59
N VAL A 47 6.05 6.51 -2.68
CA VAL A 47 5.04 6.07 -3.66
C VAL A 47 3.71 6.79 -3.42
N LEU A 48 3.30 6.95 -2.16
CA LEU A 48 2.06 7.64 -1.81
C LEU A 48 2.12 9.15 -2.12
N VAL A 49 3.28 9.79 -1.95
CA VAL A 49 3.47 11.19 -2.35
C VAL A 49 3.31 11.34 -3.86
N HIS A 50 3.93 10.46 -4.64
CA HIS A 50 3.76 10.46 -6.10
C HIS A 50 2.32 10.15 -6.53
N PHE A 51 1.64 9.27 -5.79
CA PHE A 51 0.22 9.00 -6.04
C PHE A 51 -0.64 10.23 -5.80
N ALA A 52 -0.37 10.99 -4.73
CA ALA A 52 -1.08 12.22 -4.45
C ALA A 52 -0.90 13.26 -5.55
N ASP A 53 0.34 13.47 -6.01
CA ASP A 53 0.66 14.39 -7.12
C ASP A 53 -0.09 13.96 -8.40
N PHE A 54 -0.08 12.65 -8.70
CA PHE A 54 -0.79 12.08 -9.85
C PHE A 54 -2.30 12.29 -9.76
N ALA A 55 -2.92 11.98 -8.62
CA ALA A 55 -4.36 12.14 -8.42
C ALA A 55 -4.78 13.61 -8.50
N GLN A 56 -3.99 14.51 -7.89
CA GLN A 56 -4.24 15.95 -7.94
C GLN A 56 -4.16 16.50 -9.38
N SER A 57 -3.18 16.07 -10.17
CA SER A 57 -3.05 16.47 -11.57
C SER A 57 -4.23 16.01 -12.44
N ARG A 58 -4.97 15.00 -11.98
CA ARG A 58 -6.19 14.47 -12.63
C ARG A 58 -7.49 15.00 -12.00
N GLY A 59 -7.40 16.00 -11.15
CA GLY A 59 -8.56 16.71 -10.60
C GLY A 59 -9.09 16.19 -9.27
N ALA A 60 -8.40 15.25 -8.59
CA ALA A 60 -8.78 14.83 -7.25
C ALA A 60 -8.64 15.99 -6.26
N LYS A 61 -9.69 16.24 -5.48
CA LYS A 61 -9.77 17.34 -4.50
C LYS A 61 -9.93 16.85 -3.06
N CYS A 62 -10.40 15.62 -2.87
CA CYS A 62 -10.62 15.03 -1.56
C CYS A 62 -10.22 13.56 -1.52
N LEU A 63 -10.13 12.99 -0.33
CA LEU A 63 -9.76 11.58 -0.14
C LEU A 63 -10.75 10.62 -0.81
N ALA A 64 -12.03 11.00 -0.91
CA ALA A 64 -13.07 10.19 -1.55
C ALA A 64 -12.85 10.02 -3.07
N ASP A 65 -12.12 10.94 -3.71
CA ASP A 65 -11.80 10.88 -5.14
C ASP A 65 -10.64 9.91 -5.45
N LEU A 66 -9.83 9.56 -4.45
CA LEU A 66 -8.61 8.78 -4.64
C LEU A 66 -8.80 7.36 -5.17
N PRO A 67 -9.86 6.61 -4.77
CA PRO A 67 -10.03 5.21 -5.18
C PRO A 67 -9.98 4.99 -6.69
N CYS A 68 -10.61 5.87 -7.47
CA CYS A 68 -10.63 5.73 -8.94
C CYS A 68 -9.26 5.96 -9.60
N HIS A 69 -8.30 6.59 -8.89
CA HIS A 69 -6.96 6.87 -9.39
C HIS A 69 -5.93 5.79 -9.06
N ALA A 70 -6.22 4.85 -8.16
CA ALA A 70 -5.27 3.84 -7.71
C ALA A 70 -4.74 2.96 -8.85
N ARG A 71 -5.64 2.41 -9.66
CA ARG A 71 -5.27 1.55 -10.79
C ARG A 71 -4.60 2.32 -11.94
N PRO A 72 -5.13 3.48 -12.39
CA PRO A 72 -4.45 4.31 -13.39
C PRO A 72 -3.05 4.74 -12.96
N PHE A 73 -2.84 5.07 -11.68
CA PHE A 73 -1.52 5.39 -11.14
C PHE A 73 -0.54 4.22 -11.28
N ALA A 74 -0.96 3.01 -10.84
CA ALA A 74 -0.11 1.83 -10.92
C ALA A 74 0.26 1.49 -12.38
N GLN A 75 -0.65 1.72 -13.33
CA GLN A 75 -0.39 1.54 -14.76
C GLN A 75 0.63 2.56 -15.27
N THR A 76 0.44 3.84 -15.00
CA THR A 76 1.38 4.89 -15.37
C THR A 76 2.78 4.64 -14.76
N TRP A 77 2.81 4.23 -13.50
CA TRP A 77 4.06 3.88 -12.82
C TRP A 77 4.79 2.71 -13.48
N LEU A 78 4.04 1.69 -13.92
CA LEU A 78 4.59 0.56 -14.66
C LEU A 78 5.13 1.00 -16.03
N ASP A 79 4.41 1.87 -16.73
CA ASP A 79 4.80 2.34 -18.06
C ASP A 79 6.09 3.20 -17.99
N ASP A 80 6.19 4.06 -16.98
CA ASP A 80 7.33 4.96 -16.81
C ASP A 80 8.57 4.25 -16.25
N ARG A 81 8.40 3.28 -15.35
CA ARG A 81 9.48 2.70 -14.55
C ARG A 81 9.64 1.19 -14.69
N GLY A 82 8.75 0.52 -15.40
CA GLY A 82 8.75 -0.92 -15.59
C GLY A 82 9.65 -1.44 -16.72
N ALA A 83 10.53 -0.60 -17.29
CA ALA A 83 11.40 -1.00 -18.40
C ALA A 83 12.36 -2.17 -18.05
N HIS A 84 12.70 -2.33 -16.76
CA HIS A 84 13.53 -3.43 -16.27
C HIS A 84 12.78 -4.76 -16.14
N CYS A 85 11.44 -4.74 -16.22
CA CYS A 85 10.63 -5.94 -16.10
C CYS A 85 10.67 -6.72 -17.42
N ALA A 86 11.40 -7.84 -17.45
CA ALA A 86 11.65 -8.62 -18.67
C ALA A 86 10.43 -9.43 -19.13
N GLY A 87 9.50 -9.78 -18.24
CA GLY A 87 8.38 -10.64 -18.55
C GLY A 87 7.04 -10.18 -17.99
N LYS A 88 5.95 -10.75 -18.51
CA LYS A 88 4.58 -10.45 -18.10
C LYS A 88 4.36 -10.64 -16.58
N ARG A 89 4.96 -11.69 -16.01
CA ARG A 89 4.85 -11.98 -14.57
C ARG A 89 5.50 -10.90 -13.72
N GLU A 90 6.68 -10.42 -14.11
CA GLU A 90 7.38 -9.34 -13.40
C GLU A 90 6.63 -8.00 -13.53
N ARG A 91 6.12 -7.70 -14.71
CA ARG A 91 5.29 -6.51 -14.95
C ARG A 91 4.03 -6.51 -14.08
N ASN A 92 3.33 -7.65 -14.01
CA ASN A 92 2.14 -7.80 -13.17
C ASN A 92 2.51 -7.64 -11.67
N ARG A 93 3.60 -8.27 -11.22
CA ARG A 93 4.06 -8.13 -9.84
C ARG A 93 4.44 -6.69 -9.50
N PHE A 94 5.12 -6.00 -10.41
CA PHE A 94 5.50 -4.61 -10.24
C PHE A 94 4.27 -3.70 -10.13
N PHE A 95 3.30 -3.89 -11.05
CA PHE A 95 2.01 -3.20 -11.03
C PHE A 95 1.25 -3.44 -9.69
N ASP A 96 1.09 -4.70 -9.31
CA ASP A 96 0.37 -5.09 -8.09
C ASP A 96 1.04 -4.53 -6.83
N THR A 97 2.37 -4.46 -6.80
CA THR A 97 3.11 -3.91 -5.66
C THR A 97 2.75 -2.45 -5.43
N GLN A 98 2.69 -1.64 -6.47
CA GLN A 98 2.35 -0.21 -6.35
C GLN A 98 0.86 -0.02 -6.04
N ARG A 99 0.00 -0.74 -6.73
CA ARG A 99 -1.45 -0.71 -6.46
C ARG A 99 -1.76 -1.08 -5.01
N ASN A 100 -1.17 -2.16 -4.51
CA ASN A 100 -1.42 -2.63 -3.14
C ASN A 100 -0.99 -1.62 -2.08
N VAL A 101 0.08 -0.86 -2.28
CA VAL A 101 0.49 0.21 -1.36
C VAL A 101 -0.59 1.29 -1.27
N VAL A 102 -1.10 1.73 -2.42
CA VAL A 102 -2.16 2.74 -2.48
C VAL A 102 -3.46 2.21 -1.89
N GLU A 103 -3.91 1.04 -2.31
CA GLU A 103 -5.16 0.42 -1.83
C GLU A 103 -5.14 0.20 -0.31
N GLN A 104 -4.02 -0.24 0.25
CA GLN A 104 -3.89 -0.44 1.69
C GLN A 104 -3.98 0.89 2.47
N MET A 105 -3.39 1.97 1.95
CA MET A 105 -3.54 3.29 2.54
C MET A 105 -5.00 3.76 2.47
N LEU A 106 -5.67 3.56 1.34
CA LEU A 106 -7.08 3.92 1.17
C LEU A 106 -8.00 3.15 2.11
N GLU A 107 -7.78 1.84 2.32
CA GLU A 107 -8.54 1.04 3.28
C GLU A 107 -8.48 1.59 4.72
N ILE A 108 -7.35 2.19 5.08
CA ILE A 108 -7.14 2.71 6.44
C ILE A 108 -7.70 4.12 6.58
N THR A 109 -7.72 4.90 5.50
CA THR A 109 -7.97 6.35 5.56
C THR A 109 -9.28 6.79 4.95
N VAL A 110 -9.85 5.99 4.03
CA VAL A 110 -11.12 6.32 3.36
C VAL A 110 -12.24 5.43 3.93
N PRO A 111 -13.25 6.03 4.59
CA PRO A 111 -14.40 5.26 5.08
C PRO A 111 -15.09 4.49 3.95
N GLN A 112 -15.48 3.26 4.21
CA GLN A 112 -16.22 2.38 3.29
C GLN A 112 -15.44 1.94 2.03
N TYR A 113 -14.15 2.28 1.92
CA TYR A 113 -13.32 1.74 0.84
C TYR A 113 -12.96 0.28 1.13
N ALA A 114 -13.32 -0.61 0.20
CA ALA A 114 -12.86 -2.01 0.22
C ALA A 114 -11.88 -2.20 -0.95
N ALA A 115 -10.66 -2.65 -0.64
CA ALA A 115 -9.68 -2.94 -1.68
C ALA A 115 -10.16 -4.08 -2.58
N THR A 116 -9.88 -3.97 -3.87
CA THR A 116 -10.23 -4.97 -4.89
C THR A 116 -9.39 -6.26 -4.80
N ASN A 117 -8.62 -6.42 -3.72
CA ASN A 117 -7.76 -7.59 -3.52
C ASN A 117 -8.58 -8.83 -3.16
N ALA A 118 -8.96 -9.59 -4.18
CA ALA A 118 -9.58 -10.91 -4.06
C ALA A 118 -8.78 -11.95 -3.23
N ARG A 119 -7.61 -11.59 -2.71
CA ARG A 119 -6.81 -12.47 -1.85
C ARG A 119 -7.33 -12.59 -0.42
N ARG A 120 -8.06 -11.57 0.07
CA ARG A 120 -8.61 -11.57 1.44
C ARG A 120 -9.85 -12.45 1.59
N ASP A 121 -10.59 -12.66 0.50
CA ASP A 121 -11.82 -13.48 0.50
C ASP A 121 -11.59 -14.91 -0.02
N ARG A 122 -10.34 -15.33 -0.22
CA ARG A 122 -10.09 -16.73 -0.55
C ARG A 122 -10.31 -17.58 0.71
N PRO A 123 -11.22 -18.56 0.63
CA PRO A 123 -11.34 -19.53 1.72
C PRO A 123 -9.97 -20.17 1.97
N GLU A 124 -9.64 -20.38 3.23
CA GLU A 124 -8.38 -21.03 3.60
C GLU A 124 -8.30 -22.38 2.88
N PRO A 125 -7.22 -22.64 2.12
CA PRO A 125 -7.09 -23.91 1.43
C PRO A 125 -7.08 -25.05 2.46
N PHE A 126 -7.72 -26.15 2.13
CA PHE A 126 -7.83 -27.35 2.99
C PHE A 126 -8.59 -27.16 4.30
N ILE A 127 -9.45 -26.13 4.43
CA ILE A 127 -10.22 -25.91 5.67
C ILE A 127 -11.11 -27.12 6.02
N GLU A 128 -11.61 -27.82 4.99
CA GLU A 128 -12.44 -29.02 5.17
C GLU A 128 -11.61 -30.24 5.59
N GLN A 129 -10.36 -30.36 5.09
CA GLN A 129 -9.47 -31.48 5.36
C GLN A 129 -8.68 -31.31 6.66
N ALA A 130 -8.38 -30.08 7.04
CA ALA A 130 -7.59 -29.77 8.21
C ALA A 130 -8.13 -28.54 8.94
N PRO A 131 -9.31 -28.64 9.58
CA PRO A 131 -9.87 -27.54 10.35
C PRO A 131 -8.91 -27.17 11.50
N GLY A 132 -8.58 -25.89 11.62
CA GLY A 132 -7.63 -25.39 12.63
C GLY A 132 -6.15 -25.41 12.25
N PHE A 133 -5.77 -25.98 11.10
CA PHE A 133 -4.37 -25.99 10.66
C PHE A 133 -3.78 -24.57 10.53
N PHE A 134 -4.53 -23.64 9.95
CA PHE A 134 -4.10 -22.25 9.83
C PHE A 134 -4.10 -21.51 11.18
N GLY A 135 -5.04 -21.84 12.09
CA GLY A 135 -5.01 -21.37 13.48
C GLY A 135 -3.74 -21.81 14.19
N TYR A 136 -3.39 -23.08 14.10
CA TYR A 136 -2.14 -23.63 14.63
C TYR A 136 -0.91 -22.92 14.05
N LEU A 137 -0.85 -22.69 12.73
CA LEU A 137 0.27 -22.02 12.09
C LEU A 137 0.41 -20.55 12.55
N ARG A 138 -0.69 -19.86 12.79
CA ARG A 138 -0.67 -18.48 13.30
C ARG A 138 -0.25 -18.40 14.76
N GLU A 139 -0.81 -19.25 15.61
CA GLU A 139 -0.62 -19.21 17.05
C GLU A 139 0.72 -19.82 17.49
N GLU A 140 1.03 -21.00 16.97
CA GLU A 140 2.18 -21.79 17.39
C GLU A 140 3.47 -21.49 16.60
N ARG A 141 3.34 -21.16 15.32
CA ARG A 141 4.46 -20.92 14.42
C ARG A 141 4.68 -19.44 14.10
N GLY A 142 3.81 -18.55 14.58
CA GLY A 142 3.93 -17.11 14.36
C GLY A 142 3.88 -16.70 12.88
N LEU A 143 3.29 -17.52 12.02
CA LEU A 143 3.10 -17.20 10.60
C LEU A 143 2.04 -16.12 10.50
N LYS A 144 2.40 -15.00 9.87
CA LYS A 144 1.46 -13.91 9.57
C LYS A 144 0.71 -14.20 8.29
N ASP A 145 -0.53 -13.73 8.24
CA ASP A 145 -1.29 -13.73 6.98
C ASP A 145 -0.49 -13.00 5.89
N ALA A 146 -0.29 -13.66 4.77
CA ALA A 146 0.46 -13.13 3.64
C ALA A 146 -0.41 -12.19 2.80
#